data_6bae25055ed3778186dd3e8f7f71a6ad
#
_entry.id   6bae25055ed3778186dd3e8f7f71a6ad
#
_cell.length_a   1.000
_cell.length_b   1.000
_cell.length_c   1.000
_cell.angle_alpha   90.00
_cell.angle_beta   90.00
_cell.angle_gamma   90.00
#
_symmetry.space_group_name_H-M   'P 1'
#
loop_
_entity.id
_entity.type
_entity.pdbx_description
1 polymer ?
#
loop_
_entity_poly.entity_id
_entity_poly.type
_entity_poly.pdbx_seq_one_letter_code
_entity_poly.pdbx_strand_id
1 'polypeptide(L)'
;MQRCPAIGAAYPCPVIRATFRVPAPRPHPLALSGVETPVNLAFVEATYALESPMEFSKRVLIVDDEPNVVGVLLEFFARFQHGHVYDVVPAYSAVEALDILLRRAFDLILLDMVIPGIGTRWKQGLDLLKRIRDLGVTAPILMMSGDWDIRREAEALIAGAIGYLHKPFDLRDLDRSVALALDPPATGG
;
A
#
# COMPACT_ATOMS: atom_id res chain seq x y z
N MET A 1 -13.80 19.18 -5.89
CA MET A 1 -14.65 18.59 -4.83
C MET A 1 -15.47 17.47 -5.45
N GLN A 2 -15.01 16.24 -5.34
CA GLN A 2 -15.75 15.06 -5.79
C GLN A 2 -16.53 14.50 -4.60
N ARG A 3 -17.84 14.33 -4.78
CA ARG A 3 -18.73 13.78 -3.73
C ARG A 3 -18.68 12.25 -3.80
N CYS A 4 -18.47 11.61 -2.66
CA CYS A 4 -18.59 10.17 -2.51
C CYS A 4 -20.11 9.80 -2.48
N PRO A 5 -20.63 8.91 -3.33
CA PRO A 5 -22.07 8.71 -3.52
C PRO A 5 -22.77 7.80 -2.48
N ALA A 6 -22.09 7.30 -1.45
CA ALA A 6 -22.64 6.23 -0.61
C ALA A 6 -23.17 6.65 0.77
N ILE A 7 -22.92 7.87 1.28
CA ILE A 7 -23.49 8.32 2.55
C ILE A 7 -23.62 9.85 2.48
N GLY A 8 -24.84 10.38 2.69
CA GLY A 8 -25.20 11.81 2.57
C GLY A 8 -24.54 12.78 3.56
N ALA A 9 -23.34 12.50 4.02
CA ALA A 9 -22.52 13.39 4.83
C ALA A 9 -21.21 13.68 4.08
N ALA A 10 -20.94 14.97 3.88
CA ALA A 10 -19.72 15.47 3.23
C ALA A 10 -18.53 15.29 4.17
N TYR A 11 -17.89 14.10 4.14
CA TYR A 11 -16.55 13.94 4.68
C TYR A 11 -15.56 14.00 3.49
N PRO A 12 -14.53 14.85 3.56
CA PRO A 12 -13.46 14.80 2.57
C PRO A 12 -12.78 13.45 2.69
N CYS A 13 -12.68 12.73 1.56
CA CYS A 13 -11.87 11.51 1.47
C CYS A 13 -10.43 11.90 1.84
N PRO A 14 -9.87 11.43 2.96
CA PRO A 14 -8.52 11.80 3.34
C PRO A 14 -7.54 11.08 2.41
N VAL A 15 -7.09 11.78 1.38
CA VAL A 15 -5.84 11.43 0.72
C VAL A 15 -4.74 11.83 1.71
N ILE A 16 -4.35 10.90 2.58
CA ILE A 16 -3.23 11.12 3.49
C ILE A 16 -1.96 10.99 2.64
N ARG A 17 -1.51 12.12 2.09
CA ARG A 17 -0.15 12.24 1.58
C ARG A 17 0.76 12.43 2.81
N ALA A 18 1.34 11.35 3.28
CA ALA A 18 2.43 11.42 4.24
C ALA A 18 3.69 11.94 3.51
N THR A 19 3.83 13.26 3.41
CA THR A 19 5.06 13.87 2.93
C THR A 19 6.08 13.86 4.07
N PHE A 20 6.93 12.86 4.10
CA PHE A 20 8.12 12.87 4.95
C PHE A 20 9.18 13.77 4.31
N ARG A 21 9.53 14.85 5.00
CA ARG A 21 10.69 15.67 4.66
C ARG A 21 11.94 14.91 5.09
N VAL A 22 12.64 14.30 4.14
CA VAL A 22 13.99 13.77 4.37
C VAL A 22 14.91 14.96 4.67
N PRO A 23 15.66 14.99 5.79
CA PRO A 23 16.63 16.03 6.02
C PRO A 23 17.73 15.96 4.95
N ALA A 24 18.01 17.10 4.35
CA ALA A 24 19.03 17.24 3.31
C ALA A 24 20.38 16.69 3.80
N PRO A 25 21.13 15.94 2.95
CA PRO A 25 22.46 15.49 3.28
C PRO A 25 23.36 16.70 3.54
N ARG A 26 24.12 16.64 4.65
CA ARG A 26 25.11 17.69 4.99
C ARG A 26 26.16 17.75 3.88
N PRO A 27 26.50 18.94 3.37
CA PRO A 27 27.54 19.07 2.37
C PRO A 27 28.90 18.68 2.97
N HIS A 28 29.58 17.73 2.32
CA HIS A 28 30.98 17.44 2.61
C HIS A 28 31.84 18.60 2.10
N PRO A 29 32.79 19.12 2.88
CA PRO A 29 33.73 20.14 2.43
C PRO A 29 34.83 19.47 1.60
N LEU A 30 34.68 19.43 0.28
CA LEU A 30 35.81 19.27 -0.61
C LEU A 30 36.15 20.64 -1.17
N ALA A 31 37.18 21.26 -0.58
CA ALA A 31 37.80 22.41 -1.14
C ALA A 31 38.53 22.04 -2.42
N LEU A 32 38.02 22.50 -3.56
CA LEU A 32 38.78 22.60 -4.79
C LEU A 32 38.90 24.09 -5.12
N SER A 33 40.14 24.57 -4.96
CA SER A 33 40.58 25.91 -5.33
C SER A 33 40.60 26.06 -6.85
N GLY A 34 39.96 27.12 -7.34
CA GLY A 34 40.34 27.82 -8.54
C GLY A 34 39.76 27.29 -9.85
N VAL A 35 38.51 27.64 -10.16
CA VAL A 35 38.05 28.10 -11.48
C VAL A 35 36.76 28.92 -11.28
N GLU A 36 36.85 30.24 -11.42
CA GLU A 36 35.67 31.10 -11.46
C GLU A 36 35.04 31.04 -12.84
N THR A 37 34.04 30.21 -13.04
CA THR A 37 33.08 30.38 -14.12
C THR A 37 31.77 30.85 -13.48
N PRO A 38 31.09 31.88 -13.99
CA PRO A 38 29.79 32.29 -13.49
C PRO A 38 28.76 31.22 -13.86
N VAL A 39 28.54 30.28 -12.98
CA VAL A 39 27.41 29.34 -13.06
C VAL A 39 26.12 30.17 -12.90
N ASN A 40 25.33 30.22 -13.97
CA ASN A 40 24.05 30.87 -13.94
C ASN A 40 23.15 30.16 -12.92
N LEU A 41 22.91 30.79 -11.78
CA LEU A 41 22.16 30.26 -10.66
C LEU A 41 20.75 29.76 -11.08
N ALA A 42 20.15 30.43 -12.07
CA ALA A 42 18.86 30.04 -12.65
C ALA A 42 18.92 28.67 -13.37
N PHE A 43 20.08 28.30 -13.94
CA PHE A 43 20.25 27.01 -14.61
C PHE A 43 20.43 25.88 -13.59
N VAL A 44 21.08 26.16 -12.47
CA VAL A 44 21.25 25.21 -11.37
C VAL A 44 19.92 24.94 -10.68
N GLU A 45 19.09 25.96 -10.44
CA GLU A 45 17.74 25.78 -9.87
C GLU A 45 16.81 25.02 -10.83
N ALA A 46 16.91 25.25 -12.14
CA ALA A 46 16.14 24.51 -13.13
C ALA A 46 16.56 23.02 -13.23
N THR A 47 17.85 22.71 -13.02
CA THR A 47 18.35 21.34 -13.05
C THR A 47 17.95 20.58 -11.78
N TYR A 48 17.96 21.23 -10.61
CA TYR A 48 17.46 20.63 -9.36
C TYR A 48 15.93 20.47 -9.34
N ALA A 49 15.18 21.24 -10.11
CA ALA A 49 13.73 21.08 -10.24
C ALA A 49 13.34 19.88 -11.15
N LEU A 50 14.29 19.38 -11.99
CA LEU A 50 14.06 18.24 -12.88
C LEU A 50 14.51 16.89 -12.26
N GLU A 51 15.29 16.93 -11.20
CA GLU A 51 15.71 15.73 -10.44
C GLU A 51 15.00 15.68 -9.07
N SER A 52 13.69 15.88 -9.04
CA SER A 52 12.91 15.29 -7.95
C SER A 52 13.12 13.79 -8.07
N PRO A 53 13.68 13.09 -7.06
CA PRO A 53 13.71 11.63 -7.08
C PRO A 53 12.27 11.23 -7.36
N MET A 54 12.04 10.44 -8.42
CA MET A 54 10.73 9.82 -8.62
C MET A 54 10.48 9.04 -7.35
N GLU A 55 9.75 9.64 -6.42
CA GLU A 55 9.27 8.96 -5.22
C GLU A 55 8.47 7.77 -5.73
N PHE A 56 9.05 6.58 -5.62
CA PHE A 56 8.38 5.34 -5.95
C PHE A 56 7.21 5.17 -5.00
N SER A 57 6.10 5.79 -5.36
CA SER A 57 4.86 5.65 -4.60
C SER A 57 4.28 4.27 -4.87
N LYS A 58 4.15 3.48 -3.81
CA LYS A 58 3.49 2.17 -3.83
C LYS A 58 2.02 2.34 -3.49
N ARG A 59 1.13 1.89 -4.36
CA ARG A 59 -0.30 1.91 -4.12
C ARG A 59 -0.73 0.65 -3.39
N VAL A 60 -1.38 0.84 -2.25
CA VAL A 60 -1.87 -0.23 -1.39
C VAL A 60 -3.37 -0.13 -1.25
N LEU A 61 -4.08 -1.22 -1.55
CA LEU A 61 -5.51 -1.33 -1.27
C LEU A 61 -5.68 -2.09 0.05
N ILE A 62 -6.42 -1.51 0.98
CA ILE A 62 -6.84 -2.18 2.22
C ILE A 62 -8.32 -2.48 2.11
N VAL A 63 -8.69 -3.76 2.27
CA VAL A 63 -10.08 -4.22 2.19
C VAL A 63 -10.45 -4.84 3.53
N ASP A 64 -11.20 -4.08 4.34
CA ASP A 64 -11.64 -4.49 5.69
C ASP A 64 -12.88 -3.67 6.06
N ASP A 65 -13.93 -4.30 6.57
CA ASP A 65 -15.19 -3.63 6.90
C ASP A 65 -15.17 -2.94 8.27
N GLU A 66 -14.09 -3.11 9.04
CA GLU A 66 -13.90 -2.48 10.32
C GLU A 66 -13.11 -1.16 10.21
N PRO A 67 -13.73 0.04 10.33
CA PRO A 67 -13.04 1.32 10.18
C PRO A 67 -11.88 1.52 11.18
N ASN A 68 -11.97 0.91 12.37
CA ASN A 68 -10.92 0.97 13.37
C ASN A 68 -9.67 0.20 12.93
N VAL A 69 -9.84 -0.98 12.33
CA VAL A 69 -8.72 -1.78 11.78
C VAL A 69 -8.07 -1.01 10.64
N VAL A 70 -8.87 -0.48 9.72
CA VAL A 70 -8.38 0.37 8.61
C VAL A 70 -7.60 1.57 9.15
N GLY A 71 -8.11 2.26 10.18
CA GLY A 71 -7.43 3.39 10.82
C GLY A 71 -6.04 3.02 11.36
N VAL A 72 -5.93 1.89 12.06
CA VAL A 72 -4.65 1.38 12.58
C VAL A 72 -3.70 1.03 11.44
N LEU A 73 -4.18 0.39 10.38
CA LEU A 73 -3.36 0.06 9.21
C LEU A 73 -2.83 1.31 8.50
N LEU A 74 -3.65 2.34 8.34
CA LEU A 74 -3.22 3.63 7.79
C LEU A 74 -2.11 4.27 8.62
N GLU A 75 -2.22 4.22 9.96
CA GLU A 75 -1.15 4.70 10.84
C GLU A 75 0.13 3.87 10.71
N PHE A 76 0.02 2.56 10.49
CA PHE A 76 1.18 1.70 10.28
C PHE A 76 1.90 2.06 8.99
N PHE A 77 1.19 2.20 7.87
CA PHE A 77 1.78 2.60 6.59
C PHE A 77 2.43 3.99 6.65
N ALA A 78 1.91 4.91 7.45
CA ALA A 78 2.52 6.22 7.68
C ALA A 78 3.87 6.14 8.45
N ARG A 79 4.16 5.03 9.11
CA ARG A 79 5.37 4.81 9.92
C ARG A 79 6.40 3.90 9.27
N PHE A 80 6.07 3.23 8.17
CA PHE A 80 7.00 2.35 7.47
C PHE A 80 8.16 3.12 6.85
N GLN A 81 9.36 2.53 6.91
CA GLN A 81 10.60 3.15 6.46
C GLN A 81 11.30 2.30 5.39
N HIS A 82 10.54 1.78 4.42
CA HIS A 82 11.08 0.93 3.34
C HIS A 82 11.62 1.73 2.15
N GLY A 83 11.79 3.04 2.28
CA GLY A 83 12.19 3.90 1.16
C GLY A 83 11.09 4.12 0.12
N HIS A 84 9.85 3.71 0.41
CA HIS A 84 8.67 3.96 -0.41
C HIS A 84 7.73 4.99 0.25
N VAL A 85 7.07 5.77 -0.58
CA VAL A 85 5.88 6.52 -0.20
C VAL A 85 4.66 5.65 -0.51
N TYR A 86 3.73 5.55 0.42
CA TYR A 86 2.54 4.73 0.26
C TYR A 86 1.31 5.58 -0.05
N ASP A 87 0.62 5.26 -1.17
CA ASP A 87 -0.72 5.76 -1.49
C ASP A 87 -1.73 4.68 -1.09
N VAL A 88 -2.30 4.82 0.10
CA VAL A 88 -3.16 3.80 0.70
C VAL A 88 -4.62 4.15 0.46
N VAL A 89 -5.35 3.23 -0.15
CA VAL A 89 -6.77 3.37 -0.48
C VAL A 89 -7.56 2.34 0.32
N PRO A 90 -8.49 2.75 1.18
CA PRO A 90 -9.38 1.82 1.88
C PRO A 90 -10.59 1.43 1.03
N ALA A 91 -11.09 0.21 1.24
CA ALA A 91 -12.37 -0.28 0.79
C ALA A 91 -13.05 -1.03 1.94
N TYR A 92 -14.29 -0.70 2.21
CA TYR A 92 -15.04 -1.23 3.36
C TYR A 92 -16.02 -2.35 2.97
N SER A 93 -15.97 -2.79 1.73
CA SER A 93 -16.77 -3.89 1.22
C SER A 93 -16.15 -4.53 -0.02
N ALA A 94 -16.56 -5.76 -0.30
CA ALA A 94 -16.12 -6.47 -1.50
C ALA A 94 -16.53 -5.74 -2.80
N VAL A 95 -17.72 -5.12 -2.83
CA VAL A 95 -18.22 -4.38 -4.00
C VAL A 95 -17.37 -3.14 -4.24
N GLU A 96 -17.05 -2.40 -3.19
CA GLU A 96 -16.20 -1.21 -3.26
C GLU A 96 -14.78 -1.58 -3.71
N ALA A 97 -14.21 -2.66 -3.15
CA ALA A 97 -12.88 -3.15 -3.56
C ALA A 97 -12.83 -3.49 -5.05
N LEU A 98 -13.83 -4.20 -5.57
CA LEU A 98 -13.91 -4.54 -6.99
C LEU A 98 -14.06 -3.30 -7.88
N ASP A 99 -14.90 -2.33 -7.49
CA ASP A 99 -15.06 -1.08 -8.24
C ASP A 99 -13.75 -0.28 -8.31
N ILE A 100 -13.01 -0.23 -7.22
CA ILE A 100 -11.69 0.42 -7.15
C ILE A 100 -10.68 -0.30 -8.06
N LEU A 101 -10.62 -1.63 -7.99
CA LEU A 101 -9.69 -2.45 -8.77
C LEU A 101 -9.95 -2.39 -10.28
N LEU A 102 -11.18 -2.18 -10.71
CA LEU A 102 -11.52 -1.95 -12.12
C LEU A 102 -10.99 -0.61 -12.67
N ARG A 103 -10.70 0.35 -11.79
CA ARG A 103 -10.28 1.72 -12.18
C ARG A 103 -8.81 1.99 -11.95
N ARG A 104 -8.14 1.24 -11.06
CA ARG A 104 -6.77 1.49 -10.62
C ARG A 104 -5.99 0.19 -10.45
N ALA A 105 -4.71 0.22 -10.80
CA ALA A 105 -3.77 -0.83 -10.44
C ALA A 105 -3.15 -0.53 -9.07
N PHE A 106 -2.81 -1.59 -8.34
CA PHE A 106 -2.18 -1.55 -7.02
C PHE A 106 -0.91 -2.37 -7.01
N ASP A 107 0.02 -2.01 -6.11
CA ASP A 107 1.27 -2.73 -5.87
C ASP A 107 1.11 -3.78 -4.76
N LEU A 108 0.11 -3.63 -3.89
CA LEU A 108 -0.20 -4.54 -2.79
C LEU A 108 -1.68 -4.45 -2.44
N ILE A 109 -2.28 -5.57 -2.05
CA ILE A 109 -3.64 -5.66 -1.51
C ILE A 109 -3.58 -6.35 -0.14
N LEU A 110 -4.09 -5.69 0.90
CA LEU A 110 -4.39 -6.29 2.19
C LEU A 110 -5.88 -6.64 2.19
N LEU A 111 -6.22 -7.89 2.42
CA LEU A 111 -7.59 -8.39 2.28
C LEU A 111 -8.03 -9.14 3.53
N ASP A 112 -9.04 -8.62 4.21
CA ASP A 112 -9.64 -9.33 5.34
C ASP A 112 -10.37 -10.60 4.89
N MET A 113 -10.30 -11.65 5.72
CA MET A 113 -10.99 -12.92 5.48
C MET A 113 -12.51 -12.79 5.64
N VAL A 114 -12.98 -11.83 6.44
CA VAL A 114 -14.39 -11.65 6.78
C VAL A 114 -14.87 -10.31 6.26
N ILE A 115 -15.42 -10.27 5.04
CA ILE A 115 -15.92 -9.04 4.42
C ILE A 115 -17.40 -9.22 4.02
N PRO A 116 -18.29 -8.26 4.31
CA PRO A 116 -19.68 -8.31 3.88
C PRO A 116 -19.82 -8.21 2.35
N GLY A 117 -20.79 -8.91 1.80
CA GLY A 117 -21.33 -8.61 0.46
C GLY A 117 -21.13 -9.66 -0.63
N ILE A 118 -20.33 -10.71 -0.46
CA ILE A 118 -20.19 -11.81 -1.42
C ILE A 118 -20.10 -13.14 -0.67
N GLY A 119 -21.02 -14.06 -0.93
CA GLY A 119 -20.95 -15.44 -0.40
C GLY A 119 -21.40 -15.63 1.05
N THR A 120 -20.99 -16.72 1.70
CA THR A 120 -21.25 -17.01 3.11
C THR A 120 -20.22 -16.33 3.99
N ARG A 121 -20.61 -15.85 5.18
CA ARG A 121 -19.76 -15.07 6.10
C ARG A 121 -18.34 -15.65 6.33
N TRP A 122 -18.17 -16.95 6.22
CA TRP A 122 -16.91 -17.63 6.52
C TRP A 122 -15.93 -17.75 5.35
N LYS A 123 -16.37 -17.40 4.11
CA LYS A 123 -15.56 -17.54 2.90
C LYS A 123 -15.49 -16.26 2.06
N GLN A 124 -16.01 -15.16 2.58
CA GLN A 124 -16.21 -13.93 1.78
C GLN A 124 -14.90 -13.34 1.25
N GLY A 125 -13.86 -13.26 2.12
CA GLY A 125 -12.54 -12.78 1.69
C GLY A 125 -11.87 -13.72 0.69
N LEU A 126 -12.02 -15.03 0.88
CA LEU A 126 -11.51 -16.03 -0.05
C LEU A 126 -12.23 -16.00 -1.42
N ASP A 127 -13.54 -15.78 -1.41
CA ASP A 127 -14.32 -15.65 -2.63
C ASP A 127 -13.95 -14.34 -3.37
N LEU A 128 -13.71 -13.26 -2.62
CA LEU A 128 -13.22 -12.00 -3.17
C LEU A 128 -11.81 -12.16 -3.76
N LEU A 129 -10.90 -12.85 -3.06
CA LEU A 129 -9.56 -13.16 -3.58
C LEU A 129 -9.64 -13.86 -4.95
N LYS A 130 -10.44 -14.91 -5.07
CA LYS A 130 -10.65 -15.62 -6.34
C LYS A 130 -11.18 -14.69 -7.42
N ARG A 131 -12.17 -13.87 -7.09
CA ARG A 131 -12.75 -12.91 -8.03
C ARG A 131 -11.73 -11.85 -8.48
N ILE A 132 -10.87 -11.38 -7.59
CA ILE A 132 -9.77 -10.47 -7.93
C ILE A 132 -8.79 -11.14 -8.91
N ARG A 133 -8.46 -12.41 -8.69
CA ARG A 133 -7.59 -13.16 -9.61
C ARG A 133 -8.26 -13.41 -10.95
N ASP A 134 -9.56 -13.70 -10.99
CA ASP A 134 -10.34 -13.86 -12.23
C ASP A 134 -10.39 -12.57 -13.07
N LEU A 135 -10.29 -11.40 -12.43
CA LEU A 135 -10.16 -10.11 -13.11
C LEU A 135 -8.76 -9.86 -13.70
N GLY A 136 -7.81 -10.78 -13.52
CA GLY A 136 -6.45 -10.66 -14.02
C GLY A 136 -5.55 -9.76 -13.17
N VAL A 137 -5.95 -9.40 -11.95
CA VAL A 137 -5.13 -8.62 -11.03
C VAL A 137 -3.95 -9.46 -10.56
N THR A 138 -2.73 -9.01 -10.85
CA THR A 138 -1.47 -9.70 -10.51
C THR A 138 -0.82 -9.19 -9.23
N ALA A 139 -1.30 -8.07 -8.68
CA ALA A 139 -0.77 -7.51 -7.45
C ALA A 139 -0.69 -8.56 -6.32
N PRO A 140 0.37 -8.59 -5.51
CA PRO A 140 0.44 -9.44 -4.33
C PRO A 140 -0.73 -9.18 -3.39
N ILE A 141 -1.32 -10.25 -2.84
CA ILE A 141 -2.44 -10.18 -1.90
C ILE A 141 -2.01 -10.85 -0.59
N LEU A 142 -2.00 -10.08 0.49
CA LEU A 142 -1.85 -10.57 1.85
C LEU A 142 -3.24 -10.70 2.48
N MET A 143 -3.59 -11.90 2.91
CA MET A 143 -4.84 -12.14 3.65
C MET A 143 -4.66 -11.77 5.12
N MET A 144 -5.70 -11.20 5.73
CA MET A 144 -5.74 -10.91 7.16
C MET A 144 -6.88 -11.68 7.82
N SER A 145 -6.66 -12.31 8.98
CA SER A 145 -7.72 -13.05 9.67
C SER A 145 -7.49 -13.15 11.18
N GLY A 146 -8.58 -13.06 11.93
CA GLY A 146 -8.61 -13.41 13.36
C GLY A 146 -8.73 -14.90 13.65
N ASP A 147 -8.88 -15.74 12.64
CA ASP A 147 -9.03 -17.18 12.77
C ASP A 147 -7.72 -17.91 12.45
N TRP A 148 -7.33 -18.85 13.30
CA TRP A 148 -6.11 -19.66 13.20
C TRP A 148 -6.36 -21.02 12.51
N ASP A 149 -7.32 -21.11 11.59
CA ASP A 149 -7.57 -22.35 10.84
C ASP A 149 -6.55 -22.51 9.70
N ILE A 150 -5.59 -23.40 9.88
CA ILE A 150 -4.54 -23.72 8.90
C ILE A 150 -5.10 -24.15 7.53
N ARG A 151 -6.31 -24.70 7.50
CA ARG A 151 -6.96 -25.09 6.24
C ARG A 151 -7.37 -23.87 5.44
N ARG A 152 -7.82 -22.80 6.10
CA ARG A 152 -8.18 -21.54 5.44
C ARG A 152 -6.95 -20.81 4.91
N GLU A 153 -5.87 -20.84 5.68
CA GLU A 153 -4.59 -20.34 5.20
C GLU A 153 -4.13 -21.07 3.94
N ALA A 154 -4.15 -22.41 3.94
CA ALA A 154 -3.80 -23.21 2.78
C ALA A 154 -4.74 -22.94 1.59
N GLU A 155 -6.06 -22.83 1.80
CA GLU A 155 -7.02 -22.46 0.76
C GLU A 155 -6.73 -21.07 0.15
N ALA A 156 -6.35 -20.09 0.97
CA ALA A 156 -6.00 -18.76 0.51
C ALA A 156 -4.72 -18.75 -0.33
N LEU A 157 -3.68 -19.46 0.10
CA LEU A 157 -2.43 -19.60 -0.65
C LEU A 157 -2.66 -20.30 -2.00
N ILE A 158 -3.46 -21.37 -2.01
CA ILE A 158 -3.84 -22.07 -3.27
C ILE A 158 -4.65 -21.15 -4.18
N ALA A 159 -5.49 -20.28 -3.63
CA ALA A 159 -6.27 -19.30 -4.38
C ALA A 159 -5.45 -18.11 -4.89
N GLY A 160 -4.15 -18.05 -4.56
CA GLY A 160 -3.23 -17.04 -5.07
C GLY A 160 -2.91 -15.89 -4.11
N ALA A 161 -3.19 -16.03 -2.81
CA ALA A 161 -2.59 -15.16 -1.82
C ALA A 161 -1.08 -15.44 -1.73
N ILE A 162 -0.28 -14.42 -1.42
CA ILE A 162 1.17 -14.58 -1.24
C ILE A 162 1.55 -14.79 0.23
N GLY A 163 0.65 -14.54 1.15
CA GLY A 163 0.86 -14.70 2.58
C GLY A 163 -0.42 -14.48 3.39
N TYR A 164 -0.30 -14.73 4.67
CA TYR A 164 -1.40 -14.68 5.62
C TYR A 164 -0.96 -14.00 6.91
N LEU A 165 -1.72 -13.02 7.40
CA LEU A 165 -1.48 -12.28 8.63
C LEU A 165 -2.56 -12.63 9.65
N HIS A 166 -2.15 -13.20 10.78
CA HIS A 166 -3.07 -13.52 11.87
C HIS A 166 -3.31 -12.31 12.77
N LYS A 167 -4.57 -11.87 12.87
CA LYS A 167 -4.98 -10.81 13.80
C LYS A 167 -5.05 -11.39 15.24
N PRO A 168 -4.57 -10.69 16.27
CA PRO A 168 -3.89 -9.41 16.21
C PRO A 168 -2.43 -9.54 15.75
N PHE A 169 -1.97 -8.67 14.87
CA PHE A 169 -0.57 -8.53 14.46
C PHE A 169 -0.02 -7.19 14.91
N ASP A 170 1.26 -7.12 15.14
CA ASP A 170 1.95 -5.87 15.48
C ASP A 170 2.51 -5.18 14.22
N LEU A 171 3.06 -3.97 14.44
CA LEU A 171 3.67 -3.20 13.36
C LEU A 171 4.81 -3.96 12.66
N ARG A 172 5.57 -4.79 13.38
CA ARG A 172 6.73 -5.51 12.83
C ARG A 172 6.29 -6.66 11.93
N ASP A 173 5.22 -7.36 12.31
CA ASP A 173 4.65 -8.45 11.51
C ASP A 173 4.14 -7.93 10.18
N LEU A 174 3.39 -6.81 10.23
CA LEU A 174 2.89 -6.16 9.03
C LEU A 174 4.02 -5.60 8.18
N ASP A 175 4.97 -4.87 8.78
CA ASP A 175 6.13 -4.28 8.13
C ASP A 175 6.94 -5.33 7.35
N ARG A 176 7.25 -6.45 8.01
CA ARG A 176 7.97 -7.57 7.40
C ARG A 176 7.20 -8.17 6.22
N SER A 177 5.90 -8.36 6.38
CA SER A 177 5.07 -8.98 5.35
C SER A 177 4.91 -8.06 4.13
N VAL A 178 4.77 -6.76 4.35
CA VAL A 178 4.70 -5.75 3.29
C VAL A 178 6.03 -5.66 2.55
N ALA A 179 7.17 -5.64 3.27
CA ALA A 179 8.49 -5.61 2.64
C ALA A 179 8.71 -6.83 1.75
N LEU A 180 8.40 -8.03 2.22
CA LEU A 180 8.51 -9.26 1.44
C LEU A 180 7.57 -9.30 0.23
N ALA A 181 6.40 -8.67 0.35
CA ALA A 181 5.41 -8.61 -0.72
C ALA A 181 5.81 -7.66 -1.85
N LEU A 182 6.41 -6.52 -1.50
CA LEU A 182 6.77 -5.48 -2.45
C LEU A 182 8.17 -5.68 -3.07
N ASP A 183 9.11 -6.20 -2.27
CA ASP A 183 10.49 -6.43 -2.66
C ASP A 183 10.89 -7.87 -2.31
N PRO A 184 10.35 -8.88 -3.01
CA PRO A 184 10.70 -10.26 -2.75
C PRO A 184 12.20 -10.47 -2.96
N PRO A 185 12.88 -11.22 -2.06
CA PRO A 185 14.28 -11.52 -2.24
C PRO A 185 14.49 -12.17 -3.61
N ALA A 186 15.53 -11.75 -4.32
CA ALA A 186 15.87 -12.33 -5.61
C ALA A 186 15.99 -13.85 -5.45
N THR A 187 15.07 -14.59 -6.07
CA THR A 187 15.17 -16.04 -6.14
C THR A 187 16.40 -16.35 -6.97
N GLY A 188 17.51 -16.70 -6.28
CA GLY A 188 18.71 -17.18 -6.94
C GLY A 188 18.34 -18.36 -7.82
N GLY A 189 18.50 -18.15 -9.14
CA GLY A 189 18.36 -19.20 -10.14
C GLY A 189 19.51 -20.19 -10.08
#